data_054ba6317421a560fe64672aeb2b038e
#
_entry.id   054ba6317421a560fe64672aeb2b038e
#
_cell.length_a   1.000
_cell.length_b   1.000
_cell.length_c   1.000
_cell.angle_alpha   90.00
_cell.angle_beta   90.00
_cell.angle_gamma   90.00
#
_symmetry.space_group_name_H-M   'P 1'
#
loop_
_entity.id
_entity.type
_entity.pdbx_description
1 polymer ?
#
loop_
_entity_poly.entity_id
_entity_poly.type
_entity_poly.pdbx_seq_one_letter_code
_entity_poly.pdbx_strand_id
1 'polypeptide(L)'
;MPELNSKVYMIERASWRDLLALSALEKACFERDAWPLLDVMGVLTFLSVVRMRAMGDGELIGFIAGDPNKEKKTAWILTLGVLPDWRRMGIAETLLRMCEEEMHMPLVKLTVRRSNAAAIRLYEKFGYTQVDIWPKYYRGGEDGLVLAKEMTWV
;
A
#
# COMPACT_ATOMS: atom_id res chain seq x y z
N MET A 1 12.23 15.08 -31.74
CA MET A 1 11.68 15.24 -30.39
C MET A 1 11.23 13.88 -29.92
N PRO A 2 11.84 13.31 -28.89
CA PRO A 2 11.23 12.14 -28.32
C PRO A 2 9.87 12.56 -27.75
N GLU A 3 8.81 11.94 -28.20
CA GLU A 3 7.52 12.04 -27.55
C GLU A 3 7.73 11.62 -26.11
N LEU A 4 7.62 12.55 -25.20
CA LEU A 4 7.40 12.25 -23.79
C LEU A 4 6.08 11.50 -23.73
N ASN A 5 6.16 10.19 -23.84
CA ASN A 5 5.03 9.29 -23.60
C ASN A 5 4.74 9.37 -22.12
N SER A 6 4.12 10.47 -21.69
CA SER A 6 3.69 10.65 -20.33
C SER A 6 2.57 9.66 -20.08
N LYS A 7 2.92 8.54 -19.44
CA LYS A 7 1.93 7.58 -18.99
C LYS A 7 0.91 8.30 -18.09
N VAL A 8 -0.34 8.20 -18.43
CA VAL A 8 -1.44 8.81 -17.68
C VAL A 8 -2.09 7.74 -16.81
N TYR A 9 -2.34 8.07 -15.57
CA TYR A 9 -3.05 7.21 -14.65
C TYR A 9 -4.10 7.99 -13.86
N MET A 10 -5.10 7.27 -13.35
CA MET A 10 -6.16 7.83 -12.49
C MET A 10 -6.23 7.03 -11.20
N ILE A 11 -6.47 7.74 -10.08
CA ILE A 11 -6.70 7.12 -8.78
C ILE A 11 -8.18 7.21 -8.45
N GLU A 12 -8.77 6.08 -8.10
CA GLU A 12 -10.19 5.91 -7.80
C GLU A 12 -10.37 4.98 -6.60
N ARG A 13 -11.57 4.98 -6.03
CA ARG A 13 -11.93 3.98 -5.03
C ARG A 13 -12.01 2.60 -5.66
N ALA A 14 -11.44 1.60 -4.99
CA ALA A 14 -11.54 0.21 -5.41
C ALA A 14 -12.81 -0.44 -4.88
N SER A 15 -13.25 -1.52 -5.54
CA SER A 15 -14.42 -2.29 -5.15
C SER A 15 -14.16 -3.81 -5.31
N TRP A 16 -15.14 -4.62 -4.90
CA TRP A 16 -15.05 -6.08 -5.06
C TRP A 16 -14.86 -6.51 -6.53
N ARG A 17 -15.23 -5.67 -7.49
CA ARG A 17 -15.02 -5.94 -8.94
C ARG A 17 -13.55 -5.99 -9.32
N ASP A 18 -12.68 -5.45 -8.48
CA ASP A 18 -11.23 -5.44 -8.68
C ASP A 18 -10.54 -6.71 -8.18
N LEU A 19 -11.28 -7.71 -7.68
CA LEU A 19 -10.74 -8.89 -7.02
C LEU A 19 -9.66 -9.61 -7.83
N LEU A 20 -9.95 -9.97 -9.08
CA LEU A 20 -9.00 -10.72 -9.92
C LEU A 20 -7.80 -9.86 -10.32
N ALA A 21 -8.05 -8.60 -10.67
CA ALA A 21 -6.99 -7.66 -11.03
C ALA A 21 -6.08 -7.38 -9.83
N LEU A 22 -6.63 -7.20 -8.64
CA LEU A 22 -5.87 -6.98 -7.42
C LEU A 22 -5.07 -8.23 -7.04
N SER A 23 -5.65 -9.41 -7.14
CA SER A 23 -4.93 -10.66 -6.89
C SER A 23 -3.73 -10.83 -7.82
N ALA A 24 -3.89 -10.47 -9.10
CA ALA A 24 -2.79 -10.49 -10.06
C ALA A 24 -1.70 -9.46 -9.72
N LEU A 25 -2.09 -8.27 -9.29
CA LEU A 25 -1.16 -7.22 -8.86
C LEU A 25 -0.38 -7.65 -7.61
N GLU A 26 -1.05 -8.23 -6.62
CA GLU A 26 -0.41 -8.76 -5.41
C GLU A 26 0.67 -9.80 -5.75
N LYS A 27 0.36 -10.73 -6.65
CA LYS A 27 1.33 -11.74 -7.10
C LYS A 27 2.52 -11.12 -7.85
N ALA A 28 2.28 -10.09 -8.65
CA ALA A 28 3.34 -9.40 -9.39
C ALA A 28 4.26 -8.58 -8.47
N CYS A 29 3.72 -8.00 -7.39
CA CYS A 29 4.46 -7.14 -6.47
C CYS A 29 5.07 -7.88 -5.28
N PHE A 30 4.43 -8.95 -4.81
CA PHE A 30 4.76 -9.60 -3.53
C PHE A 30 4.83 -11.13 -3.65
N GLU A 31 5.52 -11.66 -4.62
CA GLU A 31 5.59 -13.10 -4.97
C GLU A 31 5.38 -14.07 -3.79
N ARG A 32 6.13 -13.91 -2.70
CA ARG A 32 6.07 -14.78 -1.51
C ARG A 32 4.97 -14.39 -0.52
N ASP A 33 4.60 -13.12 -0.51
CA ASP A 33 3.69 -12.52 0.48
C ASP A 33 2.34 -12.15 -0.14
N ALA A 34 2.09 -12.57 -1.39
CA ALA A 34 0.81 -12.33 -2.04
C ALA A 34 -0.33 -12.92 -1.19
N TRP A 35 -1.35 -12.10 -0.96
CA TRP A 35 -2.46 -12.49 -0.12
C TRP A 35 -3.33 -13.56 -0.78
N PRO A 36 -3.82 -14.54 -0.01
CA PRO A 36 -4.85 -15.46 -0.49
C PRO A 36 -6.09 -14.72 -1.00
N LEU A 37 -6.79 -15.31 -1.95
CA LEU A 37 -7.95 -14.71 -2.60
C LEU A 37 -9.03 -14.26 -1.60
N LEU A 38 -9.25 -15.01 -0.53
CA LEU A 38 -10.22 -14.65 0.52
C LEU A 38 -9.80 -13.39 1.28
N ASP A 39 -8.51 -13.21 1.53
CA ASP A 39 -8.00 -12.00 2.22
C ASP A 39 -8.11 -10.78 1.31
N VAL A 40 -7.85 -10.93 0.01
CA VAL A 40 -8.06 -9.88 -0.98
C VAL A 40 -9.54 -9.49 -1.03
N MET A 41 -10.45 -10.46 -1.00
CA MET A 41 -11.89 -10.20 -0.95
C MET A 41 -12.26 -9.43 0.31
N GLY A 42 -11.69 -9.77 1.47
CA GLY A 42 -11.91 -9.05 2.73
C GLY A 42 -11.51 -7.60 2.63
N VAL A 43 -10.32 -7.32 2.11
CA VAL A 43 -9.83 -5.95 1.89
C VAL A 43 -10.76 -5.14 1.00
N LEU A 44 -11.35 -5.76 -0.02
CA LEU A 44 -12.25 -5.10 -0.96
C LEU A 44 -13.69 -4.91 -0.43
N THR A 45 -14.08 -5.62 0.62
CA THR A 45 -15.46 -5.64 1.10
C THR A 45 -15.67 -5.10 2.52
N PHE A 46 -14.66 -5.13 3.39
CA PHE A 46 -14.79 -4.58 4.75
C PHE A 46 -15.02 -3.08 4.71
N LEU A 47 -16.09 -2.63 5.38
CA LEU A 47 -16.53 -1.23 5.35
C LEU A 47 -15.53 -0.25 5.95
N SER A 48 -14.76 -0.69 6.96
CA SER A 48 -13.76 0.15 7.63
C SER A 48 -12.50 0.39 6.80
N VAL A 49 -12.23 -0.46 5.81
CA VAL A 49 -11.00 -0.40 5.01
C VAL A 49 -11.10 0.73 3.97
N VAL A 50 -10.13 1.61 3.99
CA VAL A 50 -9.89 2.60 2.93
C VAL A 50 -9.11 1.91 1.82
N ARG A 51 -9.62 1.97 0.59
CA ARG A 51 -9.03 1.29 -0.56
C ARG A 51 -9.10 2.15 -1.80
N MET A 52 -7.96 2.29 -2.44
CA MET A 52 -7.82 3.07 -3.67
C MET A 52 -7.04 2.28 -4.69
N ARG A 53 -7.41 2.45 -5.95
CA ARG A 53 -6.74 1.84 -7.10
C ARG A 53 -6.18 2.90 -8.01
N ALA A 54 -5.05 2.60 -8.63
CA ALA A 54 -4.53 3.38 -9.74
C ALA A 54 -4.81 2.60 -11.04
N MET A 55 -5.44 3.26 -11.99
CA MET A 55 -5.76 2.72 -13.30
C MET A 55 -4.92 3.42 -14.35
N GLY A 56 -4.31 2.66 -15.24
CA GLY A 56 -3.56 3.17 -16.38
C GLY A 56 -3.67 2.22 -17.55
N ASP A 57 -3.81 2.75 -18.76
CA ASP A 57 -3.99 1.96 -20.00
C ASP A 57 -5.11 0.92 -19.89
N GLY A 58 -6.19 1.23 -19.16
CA GLY A 58 -7.33 0.32 -18.99
C GLY A 58 -7.11 -0.82 -18.02
N GLU A 59 -6.01 -0.84 -17.26
CA GLU A 59 -5.70 -1.90 -16.29
C GLU A 59 -5.38 -1.35 -14.91
N LEU A 60 -5.53 -2.20 -13.89
CA LEU A 60 -5.16 -1.87 -12.52
C LEU A 60 -3.64 -1.95 -12.38
N ILE A 61 -3.00 -0.82 -12.12
CA ILE A 61 -1.55 -0.68 -12.08
C ILE A 61 -0.98 -0.41 -10.69
N GLY A 62 -1.82 -0.02 -9.77
CA GLY A 62 -1.44 0.22 -8.37
C GLY A 62 -2.63 0.09 -7.44
N PHE A 63 -2.36 -0.15 -6.17
CA PHE A 63 -3.38 -0.32 -5.16
C PHE A 63 -2.83 -0.01 -3.77
N ILE A 64 -3.68 0.56 -2.93
CA ILE A 64 -3.41 0.73 -1.50
C ILE A 64 -4.66 0.37 -0.71
N ALA A 65 -4.45 -0.23 0.46
CA ALA A 65 -5.49 -0.42 1.46
C ALA A 65 -4.96 -0.05 2.84
N GLY A 66 -5.80 0.60 3.62
CA GLY A 66 -5.51 0.98 4.99
C GLY A 66 -6.71 0.72 5.90
N ASP A 67 -6.44 0.36 7.14
CA ASP A 67 -7.46 0.07 8.15
C ASP A 67 -7.35 1.05 9.32
N PRO A 68 -8.22 2.06 9.40
CA PRO A 68 -8.25 2.99 10.51
C PRO A 68 -8.97 2.37 11.71
N ASN A 69 -8.36 2.47 12.89
CA ASN A 69 -8.97 2.10 14.16
C ASN A 69 -9.16 3.34 15.03
N LYS A 70 -10.39 3.82 15.11
CA LYS A 70 -10.72 5.07 15.83
C LYS A 70 -10.50 4.96 17.33
N GLU A 71 -10.74 3.80 17.93
CA GLU A 71 -10.55 3.59 19.36
C GLU A 71 -9.07 3.68 19.75
N LYS A 72 -8.20 3.06 18.95
CA LYS A 72 -6.74 3.07 19.16
C LYS A 72 -6.08 4.32 18.59
N LYS A 73 -6.80 5.16 17.85
CA LYS A 73 -6.27 6.34 17.14
C LYS A 73 -5.09 5.99 16.24
N THR A 74 -5.11 4.82 15.66
CA THR A 74 -4.03 4.25 14.84
C THR A 74 -4.63 3.63 13.59
N ALA A 75 -4.00 3.88 12.46
CA ALA A 75 -4.31 3.21 11.21
C ALA A 75 -3.16 2.31 10.79
N TRP A 76 -3.48 1.22 10.09
CA TRP A 76 -2.49 0.33 9.50
C TRP A 76 -2.61 0.35 7.99
N ILE A 77 -1.49 0.56 7.31
CA ILE A 77 -1.41 0.29 5.88
C ILE A 77 -1.32 -1.23 5.72
N LEU A 78 -2.29 -1.81 5.04
CA LEU A 78 -2.39 -3.25 4.87
C LEU A 78 -1.58 -3.75 3.68
N THR A 79 -1.64 -3.00 2.57
CA THR A 79 -0.88 -3.29 1.37
C THR A 79 -0.70 -2.04 0.53
N LEU A 80 0.40 -1.95 -0.18
CA LEU A 80 0.70 -0.91 -1.16
C LEU A 80 1.57 -1.52 -2.25
N GLY A 81 1.11 -1.50 -3.47
CA GLY A 81 1.85 -2.02 -4.61
C GLY A 81 1.60 -1.25 -5.88
N VAL A 82 2.62 -1.19 -6.73
CA VAL A 82 2.57 -0.60 -8.07
C VAL A 82 3.29 -1.56 -9.02
N LEU A 83 2.69 -1.85 -10.16
CA LEU A 83 3.30 -2.71 -11.17
C LEU A 83 4.67 -2.18 -11.59
N PRO A 84 5.65 -3.05 -11.85
CA PRO A 84 7.03 -2.64 -12.16
C PRO A 84 7.14 -1.59 -13.26
N ASP A 85 6.38 -1.72 -14.34
CA ASP A 85 6.42 -0.79 -15.49
C ASP A 85 5.86 0.61 -15.18
N TRP A 86 5.19 0.76 -14.04
CA TRP A 86 4.58 2.00 -13.60
C TRP A 86 5.28 2.61 -12.38
N ARG A 87 6.40 2.05 -11.96
CA ARG A 87 7.19 2.57 -10.84
C ARG A 87 7.97 3.82 -11.24
N ARG A 88 8.45 4.57 -10.24
CA ARG A 88 9.21 5.83 -10.38
C ARG A 88 8.41 6.96 -11.04
N MET A 89 7.10 6.90 -10.96
CA MET A 89 6.18 7.96 -11.46
C MET A 89 5.47 8.69 -10.32
N GLY A 90 5.77 8.37 -9.07
CA GLY A 90 5.11 8.95 -7.90
C GLY A 90 3.74 8.36 -7.58
N ILE A 91 3.35 7.23 -8.17
CA ILE A 91 2.03 6.60 -7.96
C ILE A 91 1.91 6.09 -6.52
N ALA A 92 2.90 5.37 -6.02
CA ALA A 92 2.91 4.87 -4.64
C ALA A 92 2.82 6.01 -3.63
N GLU A 93 3.56 7.08 -3.85
CA GLU A 93 3.53 8.29 -3.03
C GLU A 93 2.14 8.91 -2.98
N THR A 94 1.51 9.05 -4.13
CA THR A 94 0.18 9.63 -4.25
C THR A 94 -0.87 8.76 -3.57
N LEU A 95 -0.82 7.45 -3.79
CA LEU A 95 -1.70 6.49 -3.12
C LEU A 95 -1.56 6.56 -1.60
N LEU A 96 -0.32 6.57 -1.11
CA LEU A 96 -0.04 6.64 0.33
C LEU A 96 -0.61 7.90 0.95
N ARG A 97 -0.34 9.07 0.37
CA ARG A 97 -0.83 10.35 0.86
C ARG A 97 -2.35 10.41 0.85
N MET A 98 -3.01 9.98 -0.22
CA MET A 98 -4.47 9.99 -0.31
C MET A 98 -5.10 9.06 0.73
N CYS A 99 -4.51 7.89 0.95
CA CYS A 99 -4.96 6.93 1.96
C CYS A 99 -4.79 7.50 3.37
N GLU A 100 -3.65 8.08 3.69
CA GLU A 100 -3.40 8.75 4.96
C GLU A 100 -4.43 9.85 5.23
N GLU A 101 -4.70 10.70 4.25
CA GLU A 101 -5.68 11.78 4.36
C GLU A 101 -7.09 11.25 4.62
N GLU A 102 -7.51 10.22 3.91
CA GLU A 102 -8.84 9.63 4.09
C GLU A 102 -8.99 8.92 5.43
N MET A 103 -7.97 8.19 5.88
CA MET A 103 -7.99 7.54 7.20
C MET A 103 -8.00 8.54 8.35
N HIS A 104 -7.30 9.65 8.21
CA HIS A 104 -7.26 10.78 9.14
C HIS A 104 -7.01 10.38 10.60
N MET A 105 -6.01 9.54 10.82
CA MET A 105 -5.61 9.08 12.16
C MET A 105 -4.33 9.77 12.62
N PRO A 106 -4.14 9.98 13.93
CA PRO A 106 -2.92 10.62 14.43
C PRO A 106 -1.66 9.78 14.27
N LEU A 107 -1.80 8.47 14.12
CA LEU A 107 -0.69 7.54 13.95
C LEU A 107 -0.98 6.56 12.84
N VAL A 108 -0.05 6.38 11.91
CA VAL A 108 -0.14 5.40 10.84
C VAL A 108 1.05 4.44 10.94
N LYS A 109 0.77 3.16 10.88
CA LYS A 109 1.77 2.09 10.96
C LYS A 109 1.70 1.16 9.76
N LEU A 110 2.80 0.52 9.49
CA LEU A 110 2.91 -0.55 8.49
C LEU A 110 4.01 -1.53 8.86
N THR A 111 3.98 -2.69 8.26
CA THR A 111 5.05 -3.69 8.41
C THR A 111 5.66 -3.97 7.04
N VAL A 112 6.97 -4.07 6.99
CA VAL A 112 7.74 -4.30 5.77
C VAL A 112 8.82 -5.33 6.03
N ARG A 113 9.15 -6.16 5.02
CA ARG A 113 10.29 -7.07 5.12
C ARG A 113 11.59 -6.29 5.33
N ARG A 114 12.42 -6.77 6.24
CA ARG A 114 13.73 -6.18 6.54
C ARG A 114 14.59 -6.02 5.29
N SER A 115 14.53 -6.95 4.36
CA SER A 115 15.31 -6.92 3.11
C SER A 115 14.74 -6.00 2.04
N ASN A 116 13.52 -5.49 2.21
CA ASN A 116 12.88 -4.64 1.21
C ASN A 116 13.38 -3.20 1.28
N ALA A 117 14.62 -2.99 0.85
CA ALA A 117 15.29 -1.70 0.95
C ALA A 117 14.57 -0.59 0.16
N ALA A 118 13.99 -0.91 -0.99
CA ALA A 118 13.27 0.06 -1.81
C ALA A 118 12.01 0.58 -1.10
N ALA A 119 11.22 -0.31 -0.50
CA ALA A 119 10.02 0.07 0.26
C ALA A 119 10.40 0.85 1.52
N ILE A 120 11.42 0.43 2.24
CA ILE A 120 11.90 1.14 3.44
C ILE A 120 12.30 2.56 3.10
N ARG A 121 13.06 2.77 2.02
CA ARG A 121 13.44 4.11 1.55
C ARG A 121 12.24 4.97 1.18
N LEU A 122 11.23 4.38 0.52
CA LEU A 122 10.00 5.07 0.20
C LEU A 122 9.32 5.58 1.46
N TYR A 123 9.10 4.70 2.43
CA TYR A 123 8.41 5.08 3.68
C TYR A 123 9.21 6.07 4.50
N GLU A 124 10.51 5.91 4.62
CA GLU A 124 11.39 6.88 5.31
C GLU A 124 11.30 8.27 4.68
N LYS A 125 11.28 8.35 3.35
CA LYS A 125 11.09 9.60 2.61
C LYS A 125 9.78 10.30 2.97
N PHE A 126 8.74 9.52 3.31
CA PHE A 126 7.42 10.05 3.71
C PHE A 126 7.27 10.26 5.21
N GLY A 127 8.34 10.16 5.98
CA GLY A 127 8.33 10.46 7.39
C GLY A 127 8.08 9.26 8.31
N TYR A 128 8.07 8.05 7.80
CA TYR A 128 7.97 6.83 8.61
C TYR A 128 9.31 6.51 9.24
N THR A 129 9.28 6.08 10.50
CA THR A 129 10.46 5.64 11.25
C THR A 129 10.22 4.26 11.84
N GLN A 130 11.29 3.48 12.01
CA GLN A 130 11.17 2.16 12.62
C GLN A 130 10.88 2.29 14.12
N VAL A 131 9.83 1.62 14.57
CA VAL A 131 9.39 1.64 15.97
C VAL A 131 9.43 0.26 16.63
N ASP A 132 9.45 -0.82 15.85
CA ASP A 132 9.45 -2.18 16.37
C ASP A 132 10.05 -3.15 15.34
N ILE A 133 10.36 -4.35 15.79
CA ILE A 133 10.77 -5.49 14.97
C ILE A 133 9.92 -6.67 15.39
N TRP A 134 9.30 -7.33 14.43
CA TRP A 134 8.57 -8.58 14.64
C TRP A 134 9.41 -9.75 14.11
N PRO A 135 10.11 -10.48 14.99
CA PRO A 135 10.99 -11.57 14.57
C PRO A 135 10.23 -12.67 13.83
N LYS A 136 10.81 -13.14 12.73
CA LYS A 136 10.26 -14.25 11.94
C LYS A 136 8.81 -14.05 11.49
N TYR A 137 8.41 -12.82 11.25
CA TYR A 137 7.04 -12.45 10.89
C TYR A 137 6.62 -12.97 9.52
N TYR A 138 7.53 -12.90 8.55
CA TYR A 138 7.26 -13.32 7.17
C TYR A 138 7.57 -14.78 6.91
N ARG A 139 6.96 -15.34 5.89
CA ARG A 139 7.31 -16.69 5.41
C ARG A 139 8.79 -16.77 5.07
N GLY A 140 9.44 -17.86 5.49
CA GLY A 140 10.88 -18.03 5.35
C GLY A 140 11.68 -17.52 6.55
N GLY A 141 11.03 -16.95 7.57
CA GLY A 141 11.66 -16.55 8.81
C GLY A 141 12.29 -15.17 8.81
N GLU A 142 12.01 -14.35 7.81
CA GLU A 142 12.51 -12.98 7.77
C GLU A 142 11.74 -12.09 8.76
N ASP A 143 12.46 -11.18 9.41
CA ASP A 143 11.88 -10.22 10.34
C ASP A 143 11.00 -9.20 9.61
N GLY A 144 9.91 -8.80 10.25
CA GLY A 144 9.12 -7.64 9.87
C GLY A 144 9.58 -6.40 10.63
N LEU A 145 9.85 -5.32 9.90
CA LEU A 145 10.08 -4.02 10.52
C LEU A 145 8.76 -3.29 10.61
N VAL A 146 8.40 -2.80 11.79
CA VAL A 146 7.24 -1.96 11.99
C VAL A 146 7.67 -0.51 11.88
N LEU A 147 7.10 0.19 10.91
CA LEU A 147 7.35 1.60 10.68
C LEU A 147 6.11 2.40 11.09
N ALA A 148 6.32 3.59 11.63
CA ALA A 148 5.23 4.45 12.07
C ALA A 148 5.49 5.91 11.68
N LYS A 149 4.39 6.64 11.46
CA LYS A 149 4.41 8.07 11.19
C LYS A 149 3.35 8.75 12.03
N GLU A 150 3.77 9.77 12.79
CA GLU A 150 2.85 10.67 13.47
C GLU A 150 2.31 11.69 12.46
N MET A 151 0.99 11.82 12.42
CA MET A 151 0.32 12.75 11.51
C MET A 151 -0.05 14.02 12.27
N THR A 152 0.19 15.15 11.63
CA THR A 152 -0.28 16.45 12.13
C THR A 152 -1.39 16.95 11.22
N TRP A 153 -2.62 16.87 11.71
CA TRP A 153 -3.79 17.39 11.01
C TRP A 153 -4.12 18.80 11.50
N VAL A 154 -4.33 19.65 10.54
CA VAL A 154 -4.73 21.04 10.83
C VAL A 154 -6.25 21.14 10.82
#